data_8fa8482aa7e31f03ba67ec4a17a45713
#
_entry.id   8fa8482aa7e31f03ba67ec4a17a45713
#
_cell.length_a   1.000
_cell.length_b   1.000
_cell.length_c   1.000
_cell.angle_alpha   90.00
_cell.angle_beta   90.00
_cell.angle_gamma   90.00
#
_symmetry.space_group_name_H-M   'P 1'
#
loop_
_entity.id
_entity.type
_entity.pdbx_description
1 polymer ?
#
loop_
_entity_poly.entity_id
_entity_poly.type
_entity_poly.pdbx_seq_one_letter_code
_entity_poly.pdbx_strand_id
1 'polypeptide(L)'
;DSYKAYEKRYKQVYENGCLWSSNNPSPDVIETIVNNGITTDKKILEIGCGEGRDAIFLLNKNYNIVAIDYSNTAIEKCKELSEYKYNNKFKQFDILNDKLDEKYDFIYSIAVIHMFVIEDHRNKFYKFIYEHLKQNGIALIVSMGDGEKIYESDISKAFDDVKRVVVNNNKEINIATTSCKIVNWKTFDHELLVNNFDIKKKWISHNIPEFNPAMCVIVCRKGR
;
A
#
# COMPACT_ATOMS: atom_id res chain seq x y z
N ASP A 1 15.09 2.14 10.92
CA ASP A 1 13.84 2.21 10.16
C ASP A 1 13.92 1.37 8.88
N SER A 2 13.69 0.08 9.04
CA SER A 2 13.84 -0.94 7.98
C SER A 2 12.94 -0.72 6.75
N TYR A 3 11.76 -0.12 6.92
CA TYR A 3 10.86 0.21 5.80
C TYR A 3 11.49 1.19 4.79
N LYS A 4 12.46 1.99 5.21
CA LYS A 4 13.19 2.93 4.33
C LYS A 4 14.03 2.22 3.26
N ALA A 5 14.31 0.94 3.43
CA ALA A 5 15.03 0.14 2.45
C ALA A 5 14.30 0.03 1.09
N TYR A 6 12.99 0.31 1.05
CA TYR A 6 12.23 0.36 -0.21
C TYR A 6 12.71 1.45 -1.18
N GLU A 7 13.19 2.60 -0.67
CA GLU A 7 13.82 3.61 -1.54
C GLU A 7 15.04 3.05 -2.26
N LYS A 8 15.90 2.33 -1.55
CA LYS A 8 17.05 1.64 -2.15
C LYS A 8 16.60 0.61 -3.18
N ARG A 9 15.56 -0.19 -2.86
CA ARG A 9 15.03 -1.21 -3.77
C ARG A 9 14.53 -0.61 -5.07
N TYR A 10 13.74 0.44 -5.03
CA TYR A 10 13.23 1.09 -6.25
C TYR A 10 14.36 1.67 -7.10
N LYS A 11 15.36 2.32 -6.50
CA LYS A 11 16.53 2.78 -7.23
C LYS A 11 17.22 1.64 -7.99
N GLN A 12 17.50 0.54 -7.31
CA GLN A 12 18.15 -0.63 -7.90
C GLN A 12 17.32 -1.24 -9.04
N VAL A 13 16.01 -1.33 -8.88
CA VAL A 13 15.09 -1.83 -9.92
C VAL A 13 15.17 -0.95 -11.18
N TYR A 14 15.08 0.36 -11.03
CA TYR A 14 15.06 1.29 -12.17
C TYR A 14 16.42 1.44 -12.83
N GLU A 15 17.52 1.42 -12.08
CA GLU A 15 18.88 1.40 -12.60
C GLU A 15 19.15 0.17 -13.50
N ASN A 16 18.46 -0.91 -13.26
CA ASN A 16 18.50 -2.12 -14.09
C ASN A 16 17.50 -2.13 -15.25
N GLY A 17 16.80 -1.02 -15.49
CA GLY A 17 15.81 -0.90 -16.56
C GLY A 17 14.53 -1.71 -16.35
N CYS A 18 14.25 -2.08 -15.10
CA CYS A 18 13.06 -2.87 -14.73
C CYS A 18 11.97 -1.98 -14.11
N LEU A 19 10.74 -2.52 -14.07
CA LEU A 19 9.65 -2.05 -13.21
C LEU A 19 9.37 -3.10 -12.14
N TRP A 20 9.00 -2.66 -10.94
CA TRP A 20 8.70 -3.58 -9.84
C TRP A 20 7.34 -4.23 -9.99
N SER A 21 6.32 -3.47 -10.38
CA SER A 21 4.95 -3.94 -10.50
C SER A 21 4.49 -4.09 -11.95
N SER A 22 3.45 -4.91 -12.15
CA SER A 22 2.76 -5.03 -13.43
C SER A 22 1.89 -3.78 -13.71
N ASN A 23 1.44 -3.62 -14.95
CA ASN A 23 0.57 -2.52 -15.35
C ASN A 23 -0.92 -2.77 -15.06
N ASN A 24 -1.28 -3.97 -14.60
CA ASN A 24 -2.67 -4.32 -14.33
C ASN A 24 -3.14 -3.73 -12.99
N PRO A 25 -4.24 -2.97 -12.96
CA PRO A 25 -4.79 -2.47 -11.71
C PRO A 25 -5.29 -3.62 -10.83
N SER A 26 -5.31 -3.38 -9.52
CA SER A 26 -5.79 -4.36 -8.53
C SER A 26 -7.31 -4.51 -8.62
N PRO A 27 -7.85 -5.69 -9.01
CA PRO A 27 -9.29 -5.90 -9.13
C PRO A 27 -10.04 -5.61 -7.82
N ASP A 28 -9.47 -5.96 -6.68
CA ASP A 28 -10.07 -5.74 -5.36
C ASP A 28 -10.28 -4.25 -5.04
N VAL A 29 -9.42 -3.35 -5.51
CA VAL A 29 -9.60 -1.90 -5.39
C VAL A 29 -10.81 -1.46 -6.20
N ILE A 30 -10.90 -1.88 -7.47
CA ILE A 30 -11.98 -1.53 -8.38
C ILE A 30 -13.32 -2.03 -7.85
N GLU A 31 -13.38 -3.29 -7.43
CA GLU A 31 -14.59 -3.91 -6.85
C GLU A 31 -15.02 -3.19 -5.56
N THR A 32 -14.07 -2.82 -4.70
CA THR A 32 -14.38 -2.06 -3.48
C THR A 32 -15.00 -0.71 -3.82
N ILE A 33 -14.47 0.00 -4.80
CA ILE A 33 -15.02 1.29 -5.27
C ILE A 33 -16.45 1.10 -5.78
N VAL A 34 -16.68 0.13 -6.65
CA VAL A 34 -18.00 -0.12 -7.25
C VAL A 34 -19.01 -0.57 -6.18
N ASN A 35 -18.66 -1.55 -5.36
CA ASN A 35 -19.56 -2.15 -4.38
C ASN A 35 -19.92 -1.21 -3.22
N ASN A 36 -19.12 -0.18 -2.98
CA ASN A 36 -19.36 0.81 -1.92
C ASN A 36 -19.84 2.18 -2.48
N GLY A 37 -20.15 2.27 -3.77
CA GLY A 37 -20.69 3.47 -4.38
C GLY A 37 -19.75 4.66 -4.30
N ILE A 38 -18.44 4.46 -4.42
CA ILE A 38 -17.44 5.53 -4.41
C ILE A 38 -17.41 6.17 -5.79
N THR A 39 -17.95 7.37 -5.89
CA THR A 39 -18.07 8.14 -7.13
C THR A 39 -16.87 9.06 -7.33
N THR A 40 -16.75 9.65 -8.53
CA THR A 40 -15.59 10.48 -8.92
C THR A 40 -15.44 11.79 -8.14
N ASP A 41 -16.50 12.22 -7.44
CA ASP A 41 -16.47 13.38 -6.53
C ASP A 41 -15.92 13.07 -5.13
N LYS A 42 -15.79 11.77 -4.80
CA LYS A 42 -15.25 11.34 -3.50
C LYS A 42 -13.74 11.46 -3.46
N LYS A 43 -13.22 11.88 -2.31
CA LYS A 43 -11.76 11.98 -2.09
C LYS A 43 -11.17 10.63 -1.75
N ILE A 44 -10.17 10.21 -2.51
CA ILE A 44 -9.46 8.94 -2.35
C ILE A 44 -7.99 9.20 -2.02
N LEU A 45 -7.44 8.42 -1.10
CA LEU A 45 -6.01 8.37 -0.80
C LEU A 45 -5.49 6.95 -1.01
N GLU A 46 -4.44 6.81 -1.80
CA GLU A 46 -3.63 5.59 -1.87
C GLU A 46 -2.37 5.74 -1.03
N ILE A 47 -2.16 4.83 -0.09
CA ILE A 47 -0.95 4.75 0.74
C ILE A 47 -0.02 3.69 0.15
N GLY A 48 1.24 4.07 -0.08
CA GLY A 48 2.24 3.17 -0.65
C GLY A 48 1.97 2.86 -2.12
N CYS A 49 1.82 3.90 -2.93
CA CYS A 49 1.41 3.76 -4.34
C CYS A 49 2.45 3.09 -5.23
N GLY A 50 3.70 2.97 -4.79
CA GLY A 50 4.78 2.43 -5.60
C GLY A 50 4.90 3.17 -6.93
N GLU A 51 4.81 2.44 -8.02
CA GLU A 51 4.88 2.99 -9.40
C GLU A 51 3.54 3.57 -9.90
N GLY A 52 2.51 3.60 -9.05
CA GLY A 52 1.23 4.26 -9.34
C GLY A 52 0.26 3.47 -10.21
N ARG A 53 0.43 2.16 -10.32
CA ARG A 53 -0.42 1.28 -11.15
C ARG A 53 -1.92 1.51 -10.93
N ASP A 54 -2.38 1.50 -9.68
CA ASP A 54 -3.78 1.70 -9.32
C ASP A 54 -4.17 3.19 -9.43
N ALA A 55 -3.34 4.09 -8.91
CA ALA A 55 -3.61 5.52 -8.94
C ALA A 55 -3.71 6.07 -10.37
N ILE A 56 -2.79 5.70 -11.26
CA ILE A 56 -2.82 6.14 -12.67
C ILE A 56 -4.10 5.65 -13.36
N PHE A 57 -4.48 4.39 -13.12
CA PHE A 57 -5.72 3.83 -13.67
C PHE A 57 -6.93 4.65 -13.20
N LEU A 58 -7.03 4.96 -11.90
CA LEU A 58 -8.14 5.72 -11.34
C LEU A 58 -8.16 7.18 -11.81
N LEU A 59 -6.99 7.82 -11.89
CA LEU A 59 -6.86 9.18 -12.44
C LEU A 59 -7.34 9.25 -13.90
N ASN A 60 -6.99 8.26 -14.72
CA ASN A 60 -7.45 8.15 -16.09
C ASN A 60 -8.97 7.90 -16.20
N LYS A 61 -9.62 7.45 -15.15
CA LYS A 61 -11.09 7.32 -15.00
C LYS A 61 -11.73 8.51 -14.30
N ASN A 62 -11.01 9.62 -14.15
CA ASN A 62 -11.44 10.86 -13.52
C ASN A 62 -11.78 10.76 -12.02
N TYR A 63 -11.27 9.77 -11.32
CA TYR A 63 -11.39 9.73 -9.86
C TYR A 63 -10.51 10.80 -9.20
N ASN A 64 -10.99 11.31 -8.08
CA ASN A 64 -10.27 12.30 -7.27
C ASN A 64 -9.36 11.61 -6.26
N ILE A 65 -8.17 11.25 -6.68
CA ILE A 65 -7.21 10.50 -5.89
C ILE A 65 -5.88 11.24 -5.73
N VAL A 66 -5.32 11.18 -4.52
CA VAL A 66 -3.93 11.49 -4.19
C VAL A 66 -3.23 10.20 -3.81
N ALA A 67 -2.04 10.00 -4.32
CA ALA A 67 -1.22 8.83 -4.05
C ALA A 67 0.09 9.24 -3.37
N ILE A 68 0.43 8.54 -2.30
CA ILE A 68 1.62 8.82 -1.49
C ILE A 68 2.50 7.58 -1.38
N ASP A 69 3.81 7.80 -1.33
CA ASP A 69 4.81 6.77 -1.08
C ASP A 69 6.01 7.37 -0.34
N TYR A 70 6.66 6.59 0.50
CA TYR A 70 7.90 6.98 1.14
C TYR A 70 9.02 7.21 0.11
N SER A 71 9.07 6.39 -0.93
CA SER A 71 10.10 6.44 -1.96
C SER A 71 9.88 7.59 -2.94
N ASN A 72 10.77 8.59 -2.89
CA ASN A 72 10.77 9.64 -3.89
C ASN A 72 11.06 9.09 -5.29
N THR A 73 11.90 8.06 -5.38
CA THR A 73 12.21 7.38 -6.65
C THR A 73 10.96 6.75 -7.27
N ALA A 74 10.10 6.10 -6.47
CA ALA A 74 8.82 5.59 -6.94
C ALA A 74 7.86 6.72 -7.38
N ILE A 75 7.79 7.81 -6.62
CA ILE A 75 6.96 8.98 -6.96
C ILE A 75 7.38 9.60 -8.31
N GLU A 76 8.68 9.79 -8.54
CA GLU A 76 9.15 10.29 -9.84
C GLU A 76 8.81 9.30 -10.97
N LYS A 77 8.84 8.00 -10.72
CA LYS A 77 8.40 6.99 -11.68
C LYS A 77 6.89 7.08 -11.97
N CYS A 78 6.05 7.35 -10.98
CA CYS A 78 4.63 7.61 -11.19
C CYS A 78 4.39 8.77 -12.16
N LYS A 79 5.12 9.86 -11.98
CA LYS A 79 5.02 11.04 -12.84
C LYS A 79 5.44 10.72 -14.28
N GLU A 80 6.55 10.01 -14.45
CA GLU A 80 7.03 9.55 -15.76
C GLU A 80 5.99 8.63 -16.44
N LEU A 81 5.51 7.59 -15.76
CA LEU A 81 4.57 6.62 -16.30
C LEU A 81 3.20 7.22 -16.62
N SER A 82 2.81 8.29 -15.95
CA SER A 82 1.59 9.07 -16.27
C SER A 82 1.84 10.18 -17.30
N GLU A 83 3.01 10.18 -17.95
CA GLU A 83 3.39 11.23 -18.92
C GLU A 83 3.27 12.65 -18.35
N TYR A 84 3.57 12.79 -17.05
CA TYR A 84 3.52 14.05 -16.28
C TYR A 84 2.16 14.75 -16.25
N LYS A 85 1.06 14.02 -16.55
CA LYS A 85 -0.30 14.58 -16.52
C LYS A 85 -0.83 14.87 -15.12
N TYR A 86 -0.32 14.16 -14.11
CA TYR A 86 -0.86 14.17 -12.75
C TYR A 86 0.19 14.48 -11.69
N ASN A 87 1.16 15.34 -11.99
CA ASN A 87 2.32 15.60 -11.11
C ASN A 87 1.94 16.00 -9.69
N ASN A 88 0.85 16.78 -9.51
CA ASN A 88 0.37 17.23 -8.22
C ASN A 88 -0.44 16.17 -7.44
N LYS A 89 -0.68 15.01 -8.03
CA LYS A 89 -1.43 13.90 -7.41
C LYS A 89 -0.51 12.87 -6.77
N PHE A 90 0.77 12.90 -7.07
CA PHE A 90 1.77 12.00 -6.50
C PHE A 90 2.67 12.76 -5.53
N LYS A 91 2.79 12.27 -4.29
CA LYS A 91 3.57 12.96 -3.25
C LYS A 91 4.47 11.98 -2.51
N GLN A 92 5.75 12.35 -2.39
CA GLN A 92 6.64 11.68 -1.44
C GLN A 92 6.18 12.03 -0.03
N PHE A 93 5.97 10.99 0.79
CA PHE A 93 5.35 11.15 2.10
C PHE A 93 5.69 9.97 3.02
N ASP A 94 6.14 10.27 4.24
CA ASP A 94 6.39 9.27 5.28
C ASP A 94 5.21 9.24 6.26
N ILE A 95 4.33 8.26 6.12
CA ILE A 95 3.12 8.15 6.96
C ILE A 95 3.40 7.98 8.46
N LEU A 96 4.62 7.61 8.84
CA LEU A 96 5.00 7.49 10.26
C LEU A 96 5.40 8.84 10.87
N ASN A 97 5.79 9.83 10.06
CA ASN A 97 6.39 11.07 10.51
C ASN A 97 5.73 12.34 9.95
N ASP A 98 5.14 12.27 8.76
CA ASP A 98 4.52 13.42 8.11
C ASP A 98 3.02 13.52 8.44
N LYS A 99 2.42 14.67 8.15
CA LYS A 99 1.00 14.95 8.41
C LYS A 99 0.31 15.47 7.15
N LEU A 100 -0.94 15.06 6.98
CA LEU A 100 -1.87 15.64 6.00
C LEU A 100 -2.98 16.39 6.75
N ASP A 101 -3.49 17.44 6.16
CA ASP A 101 -4.62 18.22 6.73
C ASP A 101 -5.98 17.70 6.23
N GLU A 102 -6.00 16.99 5.11
CA GLU A 102 -7.24 16.51 4.48
C GLU A 102 -7.71 15.18 5.03
N LYS A 103 -9.02 14.97 4.94
CA LYS A 103 -9.67 13.68 5.20
C LYS A 103 -10.29 13.13 3.91
N TYR A 104 -10.39 11.80 3.86
CA TYR A 104 -10.77 11.06 2.66
C TYR A 104 -12.01 10.21 2.88
N ASP A 105 -12.80 10.05 1.82
CA ASP A 105 -13.96 9.15 1.79
C ASP A 105 -13.53 7.69 1.67
N PHE A 106 -12.44 7.45 0.93
CA PHE A 106 -11.86 6.14 0.73
C PHE A 106 -10.33 6.21 0.83
N ILE A 107 -9.77 5.35 1.67
CA ILE A 107 -8.33 5.14 1.78
C ILE A 107 -8.03 3.69 1.43
N TYR A 108 -7.07 3.43 0.56
CA TYR A 108 -6.61 2.07 0.35
C TYR A 108 -5.09 1.95 0.38
N SER A 109 -4.65 0.78 0.77
CA SER A 109 -3.24 0.43 0.90
C SER A 109 -3.04 -1.02 0.48
N ILE A 110 -2.26 -1.24 -0.57
CA ILE A 110 -1.97 -2.56 -1.11
C ILE A 110 -0.53 -2.95 -0.75
N ALA A 111 -0.39 -4.00 0.06
CA ALA A 111 0.91 -4.57 0.39
C ALA A 111 1.90 -3.57 1.04
N VAL A 112 1.43 -2.77 1.99
CA VAL A 112 2.24 -1.80 2.75
C VAL A 112 2.40 -2.22 4.21
N ILE A 113 1.31 -2.60 4.90
CA ILE A 113 1.35 -2.92 6.33
C ILE A 113 2.36 -4.02 6.68
N HIS A 114 2.55 -4.99 5.79
CA HIS A 114 3.54 -6.05 6.01
C HIS A 114 4.99 -5.55 6.00
N MET A 115 5.28 -4.36 5.48
CA MET A 115 6.61 -3.76 5.53
C MET A 115 7.00 -3.29 6.93
N PHE A 116 6.01 -3.04 7.78
CA PHE A 116 6.22 -2.62 9.16
C PHE A 116 6.30 -3.83 10.09
N VAL A 117 7.50 -4.11 10.58
CA VAL A 117 7.77 -5.22 11.51
C VAL A 117 7.57 -4.76 12.95
N ILE A 118 7.98 -3.54 13.28
CA ILE A 118 7.90 -2.97 14.63
C ILE A 118 6.43 -2.62 14.94
N GLU A 119 5.95 -3.06 16.10
CA GLU A 119 4.56 -2.86 16.53
C GLU A 119 4.16 -1.38 16.56
N ASP A 120 5.01 -0.49 17.06
CA ASP A 120 4.77 0.96 17.08
C ASP A 120 4.55 1.52 15.66
N HIS A 121 5.31 1.06 14.67
CA HIS A 121 5.14 1.46 13.27
C HIS A 121 3.80 0.97 12.71
N ARG A 122 3.40 -0.26 13.04
CA ARG A 122 2.09 -0.81 12.64
C ARG A 122 0.95 0.00 13.24
N ASN A 123 1.04 0.33 14.52
CA ASN A 123 0.04 1.16 15.20
C ASN A 123 -0.03 2.58 14.62
N LYS A 124 1.10 3.19 14.26
CA LYS A 124 1.15 4.49 13.57
C LYS A 124 0.49 4.43 12.18
N PHE A 125 0.70 3.35 11.44
CA PHE A 125 0.02 3.13 10.16
C PHE A 125 -1.51 3.12 10.32
N TYR A 126 -2.04 2.35 11.27
CA TYR A 126 -3.49 2.31 11.52
C TYR A 126 -4.02 3.65 12.03
N LYS A 127 -3.29 4.30 12.93
CA LYS A 127 -3.65 5.63 13.44
C LYS A 127 -3.71 6.67 12.32
N PHE A 128 -2.76 6.65 11.40
CA PHE A 128 -2.76 7.52 10.23
C PHE A 128 -4.04 7.34 9.40
N ILE A 129 -4.43 6.11 9.09
CA ILE A 129 -5.68 5.83 8.37
C ILE A 129 -6.88 6.33 9.16
N TYR A 130 -6.96 6.04 10.45
CA TYR A 130 -8.05 6.48 11.31
C TYR A 130 -8.22 8.00 11.31
N GLU A 131 -7.13 8.74 11.46
CA GLU A 131 -7.15 10.20 11.55
C GLU A 131 -7.49 10.89 10.23
N HIS A 132 -7.18 10.25 9.09
CA HIS A 132 -7.42 10.80 7.76
C HIS A 132 -8.67 10.25 7.07
N LEU A 133 -9.38 9.35 7.71
CA LEU A 133 -10.65 8.83 7.21
C LEU A 133 -11.82 9.70 7.69
N LYS A 134 -12.69 10.12 6.79
CA LYS A 134 -13.94 10.80 7.16
C LYS A 134 -14.80 9.87 8.02
N GLN A 135 -15.74 10.42 8.78
CA GLN A 135 -16.58 9.66 9.71
C GLN A 135 -17.34 8.50 9.02
N ASN A 136 -17.84 8.70 7.81
CA ASN A 136 -18.54 7.69 7.01
C ASN A 136 -17.63 7.06 5.94
N GLY A 137 -16.34 7.32 6.01
CA GLY A 137 -15.38 6.78 5.08
C GLY A 137 -15.05 5.31 5.37
N ILE A 138 -14.50 4.64 4.36
CA ILE A 138 -14.02 3.27 4.47
C ILE A 138 -12.55 3.18 4.05
N ALA A 139 -11.87 2.18 4.57
CA ALA A 139 -10.51 1.86 4.14
C ALA A 139 -10.41 0.40 3.71
N LEU A 140 -9.69 0.16 2.61
CA LEU A 140 -9.27 -1.17 2.17
C LEU A 140 -7.80 -1.34 2.53
N ILE A 141 -7.50 -2.32 3.37
CA ILE A 141 -6.13 -2.65 3.78
C ILE A 141 -5.83 -4.06 3.30
N VAL A 142 -4.78 -4.19 2.49
CA VAL A 142 -4.34 -5.47 1.92
C VAL A 142 -2.93 -5.78 2.39
N SER A 143 -2.78 -6.93 3.04
CA SER A 143 -1.50 -7.44 3.53
C SER A 143 -1.12 -8.72 2.81
N MET A 144 0.17 -9.01 2.72
CA MET A 144 0.62 -10.35 2.36
C MET A 144 0.12 -11.37 3.40
N GLY A 145 -0.20 -12.55 2.95
CA GLY A 145 -0.51 -13.69 3.80
C GLY A 145 -1.74 -14.48 3.36
N ASP A 146 -1.90 -15.66 3.95
CA ASP A 146 -3.02 -16.58 3.71
C ASP A 146 -4.03 -16.61 4.87
N GLY A 147 -3.82 -15.80 5.89
CA GLY A 147 -4.67 -15.73 7.08
C GLY A 147 -4.26 -16.67 8.22
N GLU A 148 -3.36 -17.60 7.98
CA GLU A 148 -2.92 -18.59 8.97
C GLU A 148 -1.42 -18.52 9.28
N LYS A 149 -0.58 -18.42 8.27
CA LYS A 149 0.86 -18.37 8.43
C LYS A 149 1.33 -17.04 9.02
N ILE A 150 2.37 -17.13 9.85
CA ILE A 150 3.06 -15.97 10.40
C ILE A 150 4.52 -16.01 9.98
N TYR A 151 5.08 -14.83 9.71
CA TYR A 151 6.48 -14.66 9.34
C TYR A 151 6.97 -13.29 9.78
N GLU A 152 8.22 -13.22 10.19
CA GLU A 152 8.88 -11.96 10.51
C GLU A 152 10.33 -12.01 10.04
N SER A 153 10.75 -11.01 9.26
CA SER A 153 12.11 -10.91 8.78
C SER A 153 13.04 -10.27 9.83
N ASP A 154 14.33 -10.59 9.72
CA ASP A 154 15.36 -9.89 10.47
C ASP A 154 15.54 -8.47 9.90
N ILE A 155 15.05 -7.47 10.62
CA ILE A 155 15.08 -6.07 10.19
C ILE A 155 16.49 -5.49 10.08
N SER A 156 17.48 -6.09 10.76
CA SER A 156 18.89 -5.66 10.66
C SER A 156 19.45 -5.84 9.25
N LYS A 157 18.86 -6.73 8.47
CA LYS A 157 19.27 -7.08 7.11
C LYS A 157 18.47 -6.36 6.01
N ALA A 158 17.58 -5.45 6.38
CA ALA A 158 16.67 -4.83 5.42
C ALA A 158 17.38 -4.12 4.26
N PHE A 159 18.57 -3.58 4.50
CA PHE A 159 19.36 -2.86 3.49
C PHE A 159 20.39 -3.75 2.77
N ASP A 160 20.53 -5.00 3.17
CA ASP A 160 21.42 -5.95 2.51
C ASP A 160 20.89 -6.31 1.12
N ASP A 161 21.80 -6.48 0.18
CA ASP A 161 21.44 -6.89 -1.17
C ASP A 161 21.20 -8.38 -1.27
N VAL A 162 20.18 -8.75 -2.01
CA VAL A 162 19.83 -10.13 -2.33
C VAL A 162 19.52 -10.23 -3.83
N LYS A 163 19.89 -11.35 -4.43
CA LYS A 163 19.52 -11.65 -5.80
C LYS A 163 18.03 -11.98 -5.90
N ARG A 164 17.33 -11.30 -6.78
CA ARG A 164 15.92 -11.57 -7.08
C ARG A 164 15.64 -11.49 -8.56
N VAL A 165 14.72 -12.33 -9.02
CA VAL A 165 14.15 -12.21 -10.34
C VAL A 165 12.99 -11.21 -10.26
N VAL A 166 13.09 -10.13 -11.04
CA VAL A 166 11.98 -9.19 -11.21
C VAL A 166 10.99 -9.81 -12.18
N VAL A 167 9.83 -10.19 -11.66
CA VAL A 167 8.85 -11.03 -12.36
C VAL A 167 8.45 -10.45 -13.73
N ASN A 168 8.20 -9.14 -13.78
CA ASN A 168 7.75 -8.48 -15.00
C ASN A 168 8.78 -8.44 -16.13
N ASN A 169 10.06 -8.51 -15.80
CA ASN A 169 11.15 -8.43 -16.76
C ASN A 169 11.91 -9.75 -16.90
N ASN A 170 11.59 -10.73 -16.06
CA ASN A 170 12.30 -12.02 -15.96
C ASN A 170 13.83 -11.85 -15.87
N LYS A 171 14.27 -10.80 -15.16
CA LYS A 171 15.67 -10.42 -15.00
C LYS A 171 16.10 -10.60 -13.55
N GLU A 172 17.22 -11.30 -13.33
CA GLU A 172 17.84 -11.40 -12.02
C GLU A 172 18.69 -10.15 -11.73
N ILE A 173 18.42 -9.49 -10.61
CA ILE A 173 19.14 -8.30 -10.17
C ILE A 173 19.39 -8.36 -8.67
N ASN A 174 20.35 -7.57 -8.19
CA ASN A 174 20.58 -7.35 -6.77
C ASN A 174 19.72 -6.21 -6.26
N ILE A 175 18.90 -6.48 -5.25
CA ILE A 175 18.01 -5.48 -4.63
C ILE A 175 18.02 -5.62 -3.12
N ALA A 176 17.72 -4.52 -2.42
CA ALA A 176 17.57 -4.52 -0.97
C ALA A 176 16.54 -5.56 -0.51
N THR A 177 16.88 -6.29 0.54
CA THR A 177 16.02 -7.34 1.13
C THR A 177 14.69 -6.77 1.62
N THR A 178 14.72 -5.56 2.18
CA THR A 178 13.59 -4.88 2.85
C THR A 178 13.10 -5.62 4.10
N SER A 179 11.98 -5.24 4.65
CA SER A 179 11.40 -5.86 5.85
C SER A 179 10.02 -6.40 5.56
N CYS A 180 9.66 -7.48 6.25
CA CYS A 180 8.35 -8.12 6.07
C CYS A 180 7.87 -8.75 7.37
N LYS A 181 6.61 -8.50 7.71
CA LYS A 181 5.88 -9.19 8.77
C LYS A 181 4.52 -9.65 8.23
N ILE A 182 4.33 -10.96 8.19
CA ILE A 182 3.06 -11.58 7.85
C ILE A 182 2.39 -12.02 9.16
N VAL A 183 1.13 -11.67 9.33
CA VAL A 183 0.33 -12.03 10.49
C VAL A 183 -0.84 -12.91 10.06
N ASN A 184 -1.39 -13.67 11.00
CA ASN A 184 -2.62 -14.42 10.78
C ASN A 184 -3.87 -13.54 11.03
N TRP A 185 -5.06 -14.07 10.71
CA TRP A 185 -6.31 -13.35 10.92
C TRP A 185 -6.53 -12.93 12.38
N LYS A 186 -6.18 -13.77 13.34
CA LYS A 186 -6.34 -13.43 14.76
C LYS A 186 -5.55 -12.16 15.13
N THR A 187 -4.32 -12.06 14.68
CA THR A 187 -3.47 -10.87 14.93
C THR A 187 -3.98 -9.67 14.15
N PHE A 188 -4.33 -9.83 12.87
CA PHE A 188 -4.83 -8.74 12.04
C PHE A 188 -6.13 -8.15 12.61
N ASP A 189 -7.09 -9.01 12.96
CA ASP A 189 -8.35 -8.59 13.58
C ASP A 189 -8.09 -7.82 14.88
N HIS A 190 -7.19 -8.33 15.72
CA HIS A 190 -6.83 -7.67 16.98
C HIS A 190 -6.21 -6.28 16.74
N GLU A 191 -5.27 -6.16 15.83
CA GLU A 191 -4.65 -4.88 15.47
C GLU A 191 -5.69 -3.84 15.02
N LEU A 192 -6.64 -4.25 14.20
CA LEU A 192 -7.72 -3.38 13.72
C LEU A 192 -8.64 -2.93 14.86
N LEU A 193 -9.05 -3.85 15.72
CA LEU A 193 -9.94 -3.55 16.85
C LEU A 193 -9.30 -2.62 17.87
N VAL A 194 -8.05 -2.84 18.25
CA VAL A 194 -7.34 -1.96 19.21
C VAL A 194 -7.02 -0.58 18.63
N ASN A 195 -7.00 -0.44 17.30
CA ASN A 195 -6.85 0.83 16.61
C ASN A 195 -8.19 1.50 16.22
N ASN A 196 -9.29 1.08 16.86
CA ASN A 196 -10.61 1.68 16.78
C ASN A 196 -11.30 1.55 15.41
N PHE A 197 -11.09 0.44 14.72
CA PHE A 197 -11.81 0.10 13.51
C PHE A 197 -12.86 -0.97 13.75
N ASP A 198 -13.97 -0.86 13.03
CA ASP A 198 -14.92 -1.93 12.81
C ASP A 198 -14.64 -2.60 11.46
N ILE A 199 -14.60 -3.94 11.47
CA ILE A 199 -14.36 -4.72 10.25
C ILE A 199 -15.69 -4.93 9.54
N LYS A 200 -15.80 -4.41 8.32
CA LYS A 200 -16.99 -4.53 7.46
C LYS A 200 -16.97 -5.80 6.62
N LYS A 201 -15.81 -6.15 6.10
CA LYS A 201 -15.60 -7.32 5.24
C LYS A 201 -14.15 -7.76 5.33
N LYS A 202 -13.92 -9.07 5.27
CA LYS A 202 -12.58 -9.63 5.11
C LYS A 202 -12.61 -10.85 4.20
N TRP A 203 -11.55 -11.02 3.43
CA TRP A 203 -11.39 -12.15 2.50
C TRP A 203 -9.94 -12.40 2.15
N ILE A 204 -9.66 -13.56 1.59
CA ILE A 204 -8.39 -13.85 0.93
C ILE A 204 -8.56 -13.59 -0.55
N SER A 205 -7.70 -12.74 -1.11
CA SER A 205 -7.66 -12.48 -2.54
C SER A 205 -6.55 -13.27 -3.21
N HIS A 206 -6.84 -13.78 -4.40
CA HIS A 206 -5.88 -14.39 -5.32
C HIS A 206 -5.65 -13.53 -6.56
N ASN A 207 -6.15 -12.29 -6.56
CA ASN A 207 -6.17 -11.40 -7.72
C ASN A 207 -5.29 -10.15 -7.54
N ILE A 208 -4.67 -9.97 -6.38
CA ILE A 208 -3.73 -8.86 -6.19
C ILE A 208 -2.46 -9.16 -6.98
N PRO A 209 -2.09 -8.32 -7.95
CA PRO A 209 -0.85 -8.53 -8.70
C PRO A 209 0.38 -8.60 -7.77
N GLU A 210 1.26 -9.57 -8.00
CA GLU A 210 2.47 -9.87 -7.24
C GLU A 210 2.23 -10.40 -5.80
N PHE A 211 0.99 -10.43 -5.30
CA PHE A 211 0.67 -10.87 -3.94
C PHE A 211 -0.47 -11.90 -3.92
N ASN A 212 -0.12 -13.17 -4.03
CA ASN A 212 -1.09 -14.27 -4.00
C ASN A 212 -0.60 -15.37 -3.04
N PRO A 213 -1.31 -15.64 -1.93
CA PRO A 213 -2.54 -15.00 -1.49
C PRO A 213 -2.31 -13.66 -0.78
N ALA A 214 -3.36 -12.84 -0.72
CA ALA A 214 -3.38 -11.59 0.03
C ALA A 214 -4.59 -11.52 0.97
N MET A 215 -4.37 -11.00 2.17
CA MET A 215 -5.40 -10.77 3.18
C MET A 215 -6.00 -9.38 2.98
N CYS A 216 -7.29 -9.32 2.73
CA CYS A 216 -8.00 -8.06 2.47
C CYS A 216 -9.04 -7.80 3.57
N VAL A 217 -9.07 -6.54 4.04
CA VAL A 217 -10.11 -6.06 4.95
C VAL A 217 -10.67 -4.73 4.47
N ILE A 218 -11.99 -4.57 4.59
CA ILE A 218 -12.65 -3.26 4.52
C ILE A 218 -13.05 -2.91 5.94
N VAL A 219 -12.62 -1.73 6.38
CA VAL A 219 -12.87 -1.20 7.71
C VAL A 219 -13.49 0.19 7.66
N CYS A 220 -14.18 0.56 8.74
CA CYS A 220 -14.60 1.92 9.00
C CYS A 220 -14.21 2.30 10.43
N ARG A 221 -14.27 3.58 10.75
CA ARG A 221 -14.04 4.05 12.12
C ARG A 221 -15.12 3.47 13.03
N LYS A 222 -14.70 2.93 14.17
CA LYS A 222 -15.65 2.43 15.17
C LYS A 222 -16.61 3.54 15.58
N GLY A 223 -17.91 3.22 15.58
CA GLY A 223 -18.95 4.12 16.08
C GLY A 223 -18.73 4.49 17.56
N ARG A 224 -19.04 5.76 17.90
CA ARG A 224 -19.04 6.22 19.28
C ARG A 224 -20.26 5.72 20.02
#